data_8b164d135edf6e824264fe34bc13f580
#
_entry.id   8b164d135edf6e824264fe34bc13f580
#
_cell.length_a   1.000
_cell.length_b   1.000
_cell.length_c   1.000
_cell.angle_alpha   90.00
_cell.angle_beta   90.00
_cell.angle_gamma   90.00
#
_symmetry.space_group_name_H-M   'P 1'
#
loop_
_entity.id
_entity.type
_entity.pdbx_description
1 polymer ?
#
loop_
_entity_poly.entity_id
_entity_poly.type
_entity_poly.pdbx_seq_one_letter_code
_entity_poly.pdbx_strand_id
1 'polypeptide(L)'
;MNYEKSEKYEVLKRYFGYDSFREGQEILIDGILDGRDVLGIMPTGSGKSLCYQVPALILPGITLVVSPLISLMKDQVTALNQAGVHAAYLNSSLTTAQYYKALGYAREGRYPIIYVAPERLMTEAFLDFAMHVDIAMLAIDEAHCISQWGQDFRPSYLKIVDFIEKLPRRPVVSAFTATATKEVRDDIINILQLQNPVMLTTGFDRKNLYFAVETPKDRYAAIRAYLEAHPGQGGIIYCLTRRNVEEICEKLIRDGFSVTRYHAGLSDAERQKNQDDFIYDRVPVMVATNAFGMGIDRSDVRFVLHCGMPKNLEAYYQEAGRAGRDGEPAECILYYSGRDVVTNQLFIERNQDNQELDDYTRQVVLERDRERLKKMTFYCFTNECLRDYILRYFGEYGSNYCGNCSNCMTQFDTIDIQAAAESLLGCVQSCGQRYGTTVILDTVHGANTVKIRNYRMNENPHYGELAKESVVHLRQMFNFLQVEEYLFVTADEYSIVKLTEKGAAFLETPEPIEMKMAKEREKQAAGSSKKSRRGAKLPAGAAEFTEKEETLFEALRALRREIASEEKVPPYIVFSDKTLTHMCILKPVTEAEMLEVSGVGAYKFEKYGERFLECVRKFLES
;
A
#
# COMPACT_ATOMS: atom_id res chain seq x y z
N MET A 1 -6.58 36.25 -10.28
CA MET A 1 -7.66 36.09 -11.27
C MET A 1 -8.86 35.55 -10.51
N ASN A 2 -10.05 36.12 -10.68
CA ASN A 2 -11.25 35.55 -10.08
C ASN A 2 -11.76 34.42 -10.98
N TYR A 3 -11.46 33.19 -10.65
CA TYR A 3 -12.11 32.04 -11.26
C TYR A 3 -13.52 31.90 -10.68
N GLU A 4 -14.52 31.63 -11.53
CA GLU A 4 -15.83 31.32 -11.00
C GLU A 4 -15.79 29.99 -10.25
N LYS A 5 -16.28 29.98 -9.01
CA LYS A 5 -16.26 28.74 -8.18
C LYS A 5 -17.05 27.58 -8.81
N SER A 6 -17.91 27.85 -9.79
CA SER A 6 -18.66 26.86 -10.56
C SER A 6 -17.79 26.06 -11.54
N GLU A 7 -16.74 26.68 -12.11
CA GLU A 7 -15.92 26.09 -13.19
C GLU A 7 -15.26 24.75 -12.79
N LYS A 8 -14.80 24.61 -11.53
CA LYS A 8 -14.20 23.37 -11.04
C LYS A 8 -15.18 22.20 -11.04
N TYR A 9 -16.47 22.46 -10.78
CA TYR A 9 -17.51 21.41 -10.82
C TYR A 9 -17.87 21.04 -12.26
N GLU A 10 -17.87 22.01 -13.18
CA GLU A 10 -18.09 21.74 -14.60
C GLU A 10 -16.97 20.87 -15.18
N VAL A 11 -15.72 21.19 -14.86
CA VAL A 11 -14.55 20.37 -15.23
C VAL A 11 -14.66 18.98 -14.60
N LEU A 12 -15.00 18.88 -13.31
CA LEU A 12 -15.16 17.63 -12.60
C LEU A 12 -16.24 16.75 -13.27
N LYS A 13 -17.40 17.31 -13.58
CA LYS A 13 -18.50 16.58 -14.22
C LYS A 13 -18.15 16.19 -15.63
N ARG A 14 -17.63 17.13 -16.43
CA ARG A 14 -17.38 16.94 -17.87
C ARG A 14 -16.35 15.87 -18.15
N TYR A 15 -15.19 15.91 -17.47
CA TYR A 15 -14.06 15.04 -17.76
C TYR A 15 -14.00 13.79 -16.87
N PHE A 16 -14.45 13.89 -15.62
CA PHE A 16 -14.31 12.81 -14.64
C PHE A 16 -15.64 12.16 -14.25
N GLY A 17 -16.79 12.78 -14.59
CA GLY A 17 -18.13 12.20 -14.35
C GLY A 17 -18.59 12.22 -12.90
N TYR A 18 -18.03 13.10 -12.06
CA TYR A 18 -18.43 13.25 -10.65
C TYR A 18 -19.14 14.57 -10.42
N ASP A 19 -20.20 14.55 -9.58
CA ASP A 19 -21.00 15.73 -9.26
C ASP A 19 -20.45 16.51 -8.06
N SER A 20 -19.61 15.87 -7.25
CA SER A 20 -19.03 16.46 -6.05
C SER A 20 -17.63 15.96 -5.79
N PHE A 21 -16.83 16.80 -5.14
CA PHE A 21 -15.52 16.43 -4.64
C PHE A 21 -15.63 15.52 -3.40
N ARG A 22 -14.64 14.67 -3.19
CA ARG A 22 -14.49 13.96 -1.93
C ARG A 22 -13.99 14.91 -0.85
N GLU A 23 -14.16 14.49 0.40
CA GLU A 23 -13.69 15.25 1.56
C GLU A 23 -12.25 15.73 1.38
N GLY A 24 -12.03 17.01 1.54
CA GLY A 24 -10.73 17.67 1.47
C GLY A 24 -10.21 18.01 0.08
N GLN A 25 -10.68 17.36 -1.01
CA GLN A 25 -10.21 17.67 -2.37
C GLN A 25 -10.48 19.15 -2.73
N GLU A 26 -11.65 19.63 -2.43
CA GLU A 26 -12.08 20.99 -2.75
C GLU A 26 -11.19 22.06 -2.10
N ILE A 27 -10.78 21.84 -0.85
CA ILE A 27 -9.91 22.77 -0.11
C ILE A 27 -8.56 22.94 -0.82
N LEU A 28 -7.97 21.83 -1.31
CA LEU A 28 -6.69 21.85 -2.01
C LEU A 28 -6.84 22.47 -3.40
N ILE A 29 -7.92 22.15 -4.12
CA ILE A 29 -8.24 22.72 -5.44
C ILE A 29 -8.42 24.23 -5.34
N ASP A 30 -9.20 24.70 -4.38
CA ASP A 30 -9.39 26.14 -4.16
C ASP A 30 -8.07 26.84 -3.80
N GLY A 31 -7.25 26.21 -2.94
CA GLY A 31 -5.92 26.74 -2.62
C GLY A 31 -5.04 26.93 -3.87
N ILE A 32 -5.02 25.96 -4.78
CA ILE A 32 -4.28 26.03 -6.05
C ILE A 32 -4.84 27.15 -6.95
N LEU A 33 -6.16 27.22 -7.11
CA LEU A 33 -6.82 28.23 -7.95
C LEU A 33 -6.66 29.65 -7.39
N ASP A 34 -6.54 29.79 -6.07
CA ASP A 34 -6.22 31.05 -5.38
C ASP A 34 -4.71 31.43 -5.50
N GLY A 35 -3.91 30.61 -6.18
CA GLY A 35 -2.48 30.84 -6.38
C GLY A 35 -1.61 30.54 -5.15
N ARG A 36 -2.10 29.72 -4.22
CA ARG A 36 -1.37 29.30 -3.02
C ARG A 36 -0.74 27.93 -3.23
N ASP A 37 0.43 27.73 -2.63
CA ASP A 37 1.00 26.40 -2.55
C ASP A 37 0.12 25.47 -1.73
N VAL A 38 0.17 24.17 -2.00
CA VAL A 38 -0.60 23.19 -1.23
C VAL A 38 0.24 21.96 -0.87
N LEU A 39 -0.09 21.37 0.27
CA LEU A 39 0.41 20.05 0.69
C LEU A 39 -0.78 19.15 1.05
N GLY A 40 -1.02 18.16 0.20
CA GLY A 40 -2.07 17.15 0.39
C GLY A 40 -1.49 15.81 0.85
N ILE A 41 -1.76 15.41 2.10
CA ILE A 41 -1.44 14.08 2.61
C ILE A 41 -2.74 13.30 2.62
N MET A 42 -2.88 12.39 1.65
CA MET A 42 -4.14 11.72 1.37
C MET A 42 -3.89 10.23 1.07
N PRO A 43 -4.60 9.28 1.69
CA PRO A 43 -4.37 7.85 1.49
C PRO A 43 -4.52 7.43 0.03
N THR A 44 -3.97 6.27 -0.30
CA THR A 44 -4.12 5.68 -1.63
C THR A 44 -5.61 5.45 -1.93
N GLY A 45 -6.07 5.82 -3.14
CA GLY A 45 -7.48 5.70 -3.52
C GLY A 45 -8.39 6.87 -3.10
N SER A 46 -7.88 7.88 -2.39
CA SER A 46 -8.64 9.09 -2.04
C SER A 46 -8.87 10.07 -3.20
N GLY A 47 -8.23 9.83 -4.35
CA GLY A 47 -8.34 10.70 -5.52
C GLY A 47 -7.40 11.89 -5.53
N LYS A 48 -6.17 11.74 -5.00
CA LYS A 48 -5.11 12.78 -5.03
C LYS A 48 -4.91 13.42 -6.39
N SER A 49 -4.93 12.61 -7.46
CA SER A 49 -4.67 13.10 -8.82
C SER A 49 -5.67 14.16 -9.25
N LEU A 50 -6.94 14.06 -8.85
CA LEU A 50 -7.96 15.07 -9.17
C LEU A 50 -7.64 16.44 -8.57
N CYS A 51 -6.93 16.49 -7.42
CA CYS A 51 -6.60 17.74 -6.75
C CYS A 51 -5.67 18.63 -7.57
N TYR A 52 -4.87 18.05 -8.49
CA TYR A 52 -4.03 18.83 -9.42
C TYR A 52 -4.53 18.75 -10.87
N GLN A 53 -5.26 17.70 -11.26
CA GLN A 53 -5.77 17.56 -12.62
C GLN A 53 -6.91 18.56 -12.91
N VAL A 54 -7.82 18.78 -11.96
CA VAL A 54 -8.90 19.75 -12.12
C VAL A 54 -8.35 21.18 -12.25
N PRO A 55 -7.49 21.69 -11.35
CA PRO A 55 -6.88 23.01 -11.54
C PRO A 55 -6.08 23.14 -12.84
N ALA A 56 -5.39 22.08 -13.26
CA ALA A 56 -4.61 22.10 -14.50
C ALA A 56 -5.45 22.35 -15.76
N LEU A 57 -6.74 22.07 -15.72
CA LEU A 57 -7.67 22.31 -16.83
C LEU A 57 -8.33 23.70 -16.77
N ILE A 58 -8.14 24.42 -15.66
CA ILE A 58 -8.70 25.75 -15.43
C ILE A 58 -7.60 26.83 -15.54
N LEU A 59 -6.42 26.54 -14.97
CA LEU A 59 -5.31 27.48 -14.96
C LEU A 59 -4.77 27.76 -16.38
N PRO A 60 -4.45 29.02 -16.73
CA PRO A 60 -3.79 29.30 -17.99
C PRO A 60 -2.32 28.84 -17.93
N GLY A 61 -1.86 28.18 -18.96
CA GLY A 61 -0.49 27.66 -19.04
C GLY A 61 -0.41 26.15 -18.86
N ILE A 62 0.79 25.66 -18.61
CA ILE A 62 1.07 24.22 -18.50
C ILE A 62 1.20 23.83 -17.04
N THR A 63 0.57 22.72 -16.67
CA THR A 63 0.85 22.04 -15.40
C THR A 63 1.88 20.94 -15.64
N LEU A 64 3.02 21.04 -14.95
CA LEU A 64 4.00 19.96 -14.88
C LEU A 64 3.71 19.07 -13.66
N VAL A 65 3.65 17.77 -13.87
CA VAL A 65 3.49 16.78 -12.78
C VAL A 65 4.78 15.98 -12.67
N VAL A 66 5.53 16.20 -11.59
CA VAL A 66 6.74 15.41 -11.30
C VAL A 66 6.31 14.11 -10.62
N SER A 67 6.66 12.98 -11.24
CA SER A 67 6.33 11.66 -10.72
C SER A 67 7.52 10.71 -10.81
N PRO A 68 7.73 9.80 -9.83
CA PRO A 68 8.94 8.98 -9.76
C PRO A 68 8.91 7.74 -10.67
N LEU A 69 7.76 7.46 -11.31
CA LEU A 69 7.52 6.18 -11.96
C LEU A 69 6.95 6.31 -13.36
N ILE A 70 7.65 5.67 -14.29
CA ILE A 70 7.28 5.63 -15.71
C ILE A 70 5.91 4.96 -15.93
N SER A 71 5.62 3.87 -15.23
CA SER A 71 4.34 3.16 -15.33
C SER A 71 3.17 4.05 -14.90
N LEU A 72 3.30 4.70 -13.73
CA LEU A 72 2.27 5.60 -13.21
C LEU A 72 1.99 6.76 -14.18
N MET A 73 3.04 7.36 -14.74
CA MET A 73 2.89 8.44 -15.74
C MET A 73 2.09 7.96 -16.95
N LYS A 74 2.40 6.75 -17.48
CA LYS A 74 1.69 6.18 -18.61
C LYS A 74 0.22 5.94 -18.31
N ASP A 75 -0.08 5.36 -17.15
CA ASP A 75 -1.45 5.05 -16.74
C ASP A 75 -2.27 6.34 -16.55
N GLN A 76 -1.70 7.36 -15.88
CA GLN A 76 -2.35 8.66 -15.69
C GLN A 76 -2.60 9.38 -17.03
N VAL A 77 -1.60 9.42 -17.92
CA VAL A 77 -1.75 10.04 -19.24
C VAL A 77 -2.77 9.29 -20.08
N THR A 78 -2.79 7.96 -20.03
CA THR A 78 -3.79 7.14 -20.75
C THR A 78 -5.21 7.45 -20.24
N ALA A 79 -5.39 7.50 -18.92
CA ALA A 79 -6.68 7.83 -18.30
C ALA A 79 -7.16 9.24 -18.68
N LEU A 80 -6.28 10.24 -18.65
CA LEU A 80 -6.60 11.60 -19.05
C LEU A 80 -6.99 11.70 -20.53
N ASN A 81 -6.23 11.08 -21.42
CA ASN A 81 -6.54 11.07 -22.85
C ASN A 81 -7.90 10.36 -23.13
N GLN A 82 -8.24 9.30 -22.38
CA GLN A 82 -9.52 8.64 -22.46
C GLN A 82 -10.67 9.48 -21.88
N ALA A 83 -10.37 10.38 -20.96
CA ALA A 83 -11.35 11.35 -20.45
C ALA A 83 -11.49 12.57 -21.37
N GLY A 84 -10.78 12.63 -22.50
CA GLY A 84 -10.80 13.75 -23.44
C GLY A 84 -9.84 14.90 -23.09
N VAL A 85 -8.91 14.68 -22.15
CA VAL A 85 -7.87 15.65 -21.77
C VAL A 85 -6.55 15.29 -22.47
N HIS A 86 -6.04 16.17 -23.33
CA HIS A 86 -4.75 15.94 -23.97
C HIS A 86 -3.60 16.06 -22.96
N ALA A 87 -3.00 14.94 -22.62
CA ALA A 87 -1.84 14.88 -21.72
C ALA A 87 -0.66 14.14 -22.36
N ALA A 88 0.54 14.43 -21.89
CA ALA A 88 1.76 13.78 -22.33
C ALA A 88 2.64 13.39 -21.15
N TYR A 89 3.61 12.49 -21.38
CA TYR A 89 4.68 12.19 -20.43
C TYR A 89 6.06 12.35 -21.08
N LEU A 90 7.03 12.78 -20.28
CA LEU A 90 8.42 13.00 -20.68
C LEU A 90 9.34 12.21 -19.74
N ASN A 91 9.73 11.01 -20.14
CA ASN A 91 10.58 10.12 -19.35
C ASN A 91 11.60 9.36 -20.22
N SER A 92 12.35 8.43 -19.64
CA SER A 92 13.41 7.68 -20.33
C SER A 92 12.89 6.61 -21.30
N SER A 93 11.60 6.30 -21.31
CA SER A 93 11.04 5.31 -22.24
C SER A 93 10.78 5.87 -23.65
N LEU A 94 10.87 7.20 -23.83
CA LEU A 94 10.72 7.84 -25.12
C LEU A 94 12.03 7.79 -25.92
N THR A 95 11.91 7.53 -27.22
CA THR A 95 13.03 7.76 -28.13
C THR A 95 13.32 9.27 -28.26
N THR A 96 14.53 9.62 -28.64
CA THR A 96 14.92 11.03 -28.81
C THR A 96 13.97 11.80 -29.75
N ALA A 97 13.55 11.19 -30.87
CA ALA A 97 12.59 11.79 -31.78
C ALA A 97 11.20 12.01 -31.16
N GLN A 98 10.70 11.05 -30.40
CA GLN A 98 9.42 11.16 -29.67
C GLN A 98 9.48 12.26 -28.60
N TYR A 99 10.60 12.33 -27.88
CA TYR A 99 10.82 13.34 -26.85
C TYR A 99 10.79 14.78 -27.43
N TYR A 100 11.55 15.07 -28.48
CA TYR A 100 11.55 16.40 -29.13
C TYR A 100 10.21 16.74 -29.78
N LYS A 101 9.51 15.74 -30.35
CA LYS A 101 8.16 15.93 -30.90
C LYS A 101 7.17 16.33 -29.81
N ALA A 102 7.24 15.65 -28.63
CA ALA A 102 6.38 15.96 -27.48
C ALA A 102 6.67 17.38 -26.95
N LEU A 103 7.94 17.78 -26.82
CA LEU A 103 8.32 19.16 -26.48
C LEU A 103 7.80 20.19 -27.47
N GLY A 104 7.85 19.89 -28.77
CA GLY A 104 7.28 20.76 -29.81
C GLY A 104 5.78 20.98 -29.63
N TYR A 105 5.03 19.93 -29.43
CA TYR A 105 3.58 20.01 -29.16
C TYR A 105 3.25 20.73 -27.84
N ALA A 106 4.11 20.57 -26.83
CA ALA A 106 3.97 21.27 -25.56
C ALA A 106 4.17 22.79 -25.73
N ARG A 107 5.15 23.22 -26.54
CA ARG A 107 5.37 24.64 -26.91
C ARG A 107 4.18 25.25 -27.67
N GLU A 108 3.46 24.42 -28.44
CA GLU A 108 2.24 24.84 -29.15
C GLU A 108 1.00 24.90 -28.22
N GLY A 109 1.18 24.63 -26.93
CA GLY A 109 0.08 24.66 -25.94
C GLY A 109 -0.93 23.51 -26.07
N ARG A 110 -0.54 22.38 -26.72
CA ARG A 110 -1.48 21.25 -26.92
C ARG A 110 -1.74 20.45 -25.66
N TYR A 111 -0.88 20.55 -24.64
CA TYR A 111 -0.97 19.76 -23.43
C TYR A 111 -1.15 20.65 -22.20
N PRO A 112 -2.35 20.70 -21.59
CA PRO A 112 -2.52 21.36 -20.31
C PRO A 112 -1.76 20.67 -19.18
N ILE A 113 -1.51 19.35 -19.30
CA ILE A 113 -0.83 18.54 -18.27
C ILE A 113 0.30 17.73 -18.92
N ILE A 114 1.49 17.83 -18.32
CA ILE A 114 2.67 17.06 -18.74
C ILE A 114 3.29 16.38 -17.53
N TYR A 115 3.35 15.05 -17.54
CA TYR A 115 4.07 14.26 -16.54
C TYR A 115 5.56 14.20 -16.91
N VAL A 116 6.42 14.43 -15.93
CA VAL A 116 7.88 14.45 -16.13
C VAL A 116 8.61 13.68 -15.04
N ALA A 117 9.63 12.91 -15.43
CA ALA A 117 10.51 12.27 -14.48
C ALA A 117 11.48 13.29 -13.86
N PRO A 118 11.77 13.24 -12.55
CA PRO A 118 12.60 14.24 -11.87
C PRO A 118 14.01 14.37 -12.48
N GLU A 119 14.56 13.28 -13.03
CA GLU A 119 15.86 13.27 -13.69
C GLU A 119 15.89 14.12 -15.00
N ARG A 120 14.73 14.38 -15.59
CA ARG A 120 14.60 15.17 -16.83
C ARG A 120 14.57 16.67 -16.58
N LEU A 121 14.17 17.11 -15.40
CA LEU A 121 13.98 18.54 -15.09
C LEU A 121 15.22 19.40 -15.39
N MET A 122 16.41 18.88 -15.11
CA MET A 122 17.68 19.60 -15.26
C MET A 122 18.39 19.30 -16.57
N THR A 123 17.76 18.59 -17.52
CA THR A 123 18.36 18.41 -18.86
C THR A 123 18.25 19.71 -19.68
N GLU A 124 19.28 20.00 -20.48
CA GLU A 124 19.35 21.24 -21.27
C GLU A 124 18.09 21.46 -22.12
N ALA A 125 17.65 20.42 -22.85
CA ALA A 125 16.46 20.50 -23.70
C ALA A 125 15.16 20.79 -22.92
N PHE A 126 15.04 20.26 -21.70
CA PHE A 126 13.86 20.51 -20.87
C PHE A 126 13.91 21.89 -20.22
N LEU A 127 15.08 22.34 -19.77
CA LEU A 127 15.25 23.68 -19.23
C LEU A 127 14.96 24.73 -20.32
N ASP A 128 15.51 24.56 -21.54
CA ASP A 128 15.20 25.45 -22.65
C ASP A 128 13.69 25.50 -22.96
N PHE A 129 13.00 24.35 -22.92
CA PHE A 129 11.55 24.32 -23.03
C PHE A 129 10.88 25.12 -21.91
N ALA A 130 11.25 24.85 -20.66
CA ALA A 130 10.61 25.43 -19.48
C ALA A 130 10.80 26.96 -19.37
N MET A 131 11.92 27.48 -19.92
CA MET A 131 12.19 28.92 -19.97
C MET A 131 11.32 29.69 -20.97
N HIS A 132 10.70 28.99 -21.94
CA HIS A 132 9.95 29.62 -23.04
C HIS A 132 8.44 29.36 -23.00
N VAL A 133 7.94 28.66 -21.95
CA VAL A 133 6.52 28.40 -21.78
C VAL A 133 6.04 28.92 -20.41
N ASP A 134 4.74 29.21 -20.30
CA ASP A 134 4.16 29.59 -19.01
C ASP A 134 3.81 28.32 -18.23
N ILE A 135 4.51 28.06 -17.13
CA ILE A 135 4.25 26.97 -16.20
C ILE A 135 3.39 27.53 -15.08
N ALA A 136 2.10 27.23 -15.12
CA ALA A 136 1.14 27.72 -14.13
C ALA A 136 1.26 27.00 -12.79
N MET A 137 1.50 25.68 -12.82
CA MET A 137 1.59 24.84 -11.62
C MET A 137 2.66 23.77 -11.79
N LEU A 138 3.36 23.46 -10.71
CA LEU A 138 4.25 22.31 -10.56
C LEU A 138 3.65 21.39 -9.49
N ALA A 139 3.05 20.29 -9.93
CA ALA A 139 2.54 19.25 -9.04
C ALA A 139 3.61 18.20 -8.78
N ILE A 140 3.83 17.85 -7.51
CA ILE A 140 4.83 16.88 -7.08
C ILE A 140 4.07 15.69 -6.50
N ASP A 141 4.01 14.61 -7.27
CA ASP A 141 3.42 13.35 -6.83
C ASP A 141 4.45 12.54 -6.05
N GLU A 142 3.97 11.74 -5.11
CA GLU A 142 4.80 10.99 -4.15
C GLU A 142 5.87 11.88 -3.49
N ALA A 143 5.46 13.06 -3.02
CA ALA A 143 6.34 14.09 -2.47
C ALA A 143 7.21 13.60 -1.29
N HIS A 144 6.83 12.49 -0.62
CA HIS A 144 7.67 11.86 0.40
C HIS A 144 9.05 11.42 -0.10
N CYS A 145 9.22 11.26 -1.44
CA CYS A 145 10.50 10.93 -2.05
C CYS A 145 11.57 12.03 -1.89
N ILE A 146 11.19 13.26 -1.55
CA ILE A 146 12.14 14.35 -1.32
C ILE A 146 12.81 14.30 0.05
N SER A 147 12.17 13.65 1.01
CA SER A 147 12.62 13.59 2.41
C SER A 147 13.49 12.38 2.67
N GLN A 148 14.63 12.59 3.32
CA GLN A 148 15.46 11.50 3.84
C GLN A 148 14.72 10.70 4.95
N TRP A 149 13.69 11.27 5.55
CA TRP A 149 12.76 10.60 6.47
C TRP A 149 11.62 9.87 5.71
N GLY A 150 11.55 9.98 4.39
CA GLY A 150 10.61 9.25 3.55
C GLY A 150 11.00 7.78 3.39
N GLN A 151 10.03 6.94 3.09
CA GLN A 151 10.24 5.49 2.90
C GLN A 151 10.99 5.14 1.60
N ASP A 152 11.01 6.06 0.62
CA ASP A 152 11.62 5.91 -0.71
C ASP A 152 12.33 7.21 -1.10
N PHE A 153 13.36 7.58 -0.32
CA PHE A 153 14.14 8.78 -0.60
C PHE A 153 14.84 8.68 -1.94
N ARG A 154 14.67 9.72 -2.78
CA ARG A 154 15.27 9.82 -4.11
C ARG A 154 16.03 11.13 -4.26
N PRO A 155 17.36 11.10 -4.36
CA PRO A 155 18.17 12.31 -4.56
C PRO A 155 17.74 13.16 -5.77
N SER A 156 17.19 12.53 -6.82
CA SER A 156 16.67 13.23 -8.00
C SER A 156 15.53 14.20 -7.69
N TYR A 157 14.76 13.98 -6.59
CA TYR A 157 13.70 14.90 -6.16
C TYR A 157 14.24 16.22 -5.61
N LEU A 158 15.48 16.27 -5.11
CA LEU A 158 16.11 17.51 -4.67
C LEU A 158 16.31 18.49 -5.84
N LYS A 159 16.48 17.97 -7.07
CA LYS A 159 16.60 18.77 -8.29
C LYS A 159 15.34 19.58 -8.62
N ILE A 160 14.20 19.25 -8.01
CA ILE A 160 12.94 20.01 -8.18
C ILE A 160 13.12 21.45 -7.68
N VAL A 161 13.81 21.64 -6.56
CA VAL A 161 14.08 22.97 -5.99
C VAL A 161 14.95 23.79 -6.93
N ASP A 162 16.08 23.20 -7.40
CA ASP A 162 16.97 23.84 -8.37
C ASP A 162 16.23 24.22 -9.68
N PHE A 163 15.28 23.37 -10.08
CA PHE A 163 14.46 23.65 -11.26
C PHE A 163 13.52 24.84 -11.03
N ILE A 164 12.81 24.90 -9.89
CA ILE A 164 11.92 26.02 -9.55
C ILE A 164 12.69 27.33 -9.53
N GLU A 165 13.90 27.35 -8.97
CA GLU A 165 14.75 28.55 -8.88
C GLU A 165 15.20 29.08 -10.26
N LYS A 166 15.31 28.19 -11.26
CA LYS A 166 15.68 28.57 -12.62
C LYS A 166 14.54 29.10 -13.47
N LEU A 167 13.29 28.88 -13.07
CA LEU A 167 12.14 29.33 -13.85
C LEU A 167 12.02 30.86 -13.84
N PRO A 168 11.62 31.50 -14.96
CA PRO A 168 11.42 32.95 -15.01
C PRO A 168 10.38 33.47 -14.01
N ARG A 169 9.40 32.64 -13.69
CA ARG A 169 8.35 32.87 -12.72
C ARG A 169 8.13 31.60 -11.91
N ARG A 170 8.06 31.75 -10.60
CA ARG A 170 7.73 30.62 -9.72
C ARG A 170 6.28 30.19 -9.95
N PRO A 171 6.02 28.93 -10.32
CA PRO A 171 4.66 28.39 -10.42
C PRO A 171 4.04 28.17 -9.04
N VAL A 172 2.73 27.89 -8.98
CA VAL A 172 2.12 27.31 -7.79
C VAL A 172 2.70 25.91 -7.58
N VAL A 173 3.19 25.64 -6.38
CA VAL A 173 3.75 24.32 -6.02
C VAL A 173 2.73 23.52 -5.26
N SER A 174 2.36 22.36 -5.79
CA SER A 174 1.40 21.46 -5.15
C SER A 174 2.03 20.10 -4.89
N ALA A 175 2.18 19.74 -3.62
CA ALA A 175 2.83 18.51 -3.19
C ALA A 175 1.80 17.50 -2.68
N PHE A 176 1.88 16.25 -3.13
CA PHE A 176 0.95 15.19 -2.77
C PHE A 176 1.68 13.92 -2.37
N THR A 177 1.21 13.27 -1.31
CA THR A 177 1.70 11.96 -0.90
C THR A 177 0.61 11.14 -0.21
N ALA A 178 0.75 9.82 -0.24
CA ALA A 178 -0.15 8.92 0.48
C ALA A 178 0.26 8.70 1.93
N THR A 179 1.54 8.84 2.23
CA THR A 179 2.15 8.49 3.52
C THR A 179 3.16 9.55 3.91
N ALA A 180 2.90 10.24 5.01
CA ALA A 180 3.87 11.15 5.60
C ALA A 180 3.69 11.20 7.11
N THR A 181 4.75 10.91 7.85
CA THR A 181 4.84 11.24 9.27
C THR A 181 5.01 12.75 9.44
N LYS A 182 5.00 13.22 10.68
CA LYS A 182 5.20 14.64 10.97
C LYS A 182 6.56 15.15 10.42
N GLU A 183 7.61 14.36 10.60
CA GLU A 183 8.96 14.68 10.15
C GLU A 183 9.02 14.79 8.62
N VAL A 184 8.42 13.84 7.90
CA VAL A 184 8.35 13.86 6.43
C VAL A 184 7.57 15.06 5.93
N ARG A 185 6.47 15.41 6.59
CA ARG A 185 5.66 16.59 6.25
C ARG A 185 6.46 17.88 6.39
N ASP A 186 7.14 18.04 7.54
CA ASP A 186 7.92 19.23 7.83
C ASP A 186 9.11 19.36 6.86
N ASP A 187 9.75 18.25 6.47
CA ASP A 187 10.78 18.20 5.42
C ASP A 187 10.25 18.63 4.06
N ILE A 188 9.09 18.10 3.62
CA ILE A 188 8.48 18.49 2.34
C ILE A 188 8.28 20.00 2.27
N ILE A 189 7.74 20.59 3.33
CA ILE A 189 7.51 22.05 3.39
C ILE A 189 8.81 22.82 3.29
N ASN A 190 9.82 22.43 4.07
CA ASN A 190 11.09 23.14 4.17
C ASN A 190 11.93 22.98 2.89
N ILE A 191 12.08 21.75 2.38
CA ILE A 191 12.91 21.47 1.21
C ILE A 191 12.29 22.10 -0.04
N LEU A 192 10.98 21.93 -0.27
CA LEU A 192 10.29 22.55 -1.42
C LEU A 192 10.06 24.05 -1.26
N GLN A 193 10.41 24.64 -0.12
CA GLN A 193 10.19 26.05 0.21
C GLN A 193 8.74 26.49 -0.08
N LEU A 194 7.76 25.68 0.39
CA LEU A 194 6.36 25.97 0.15
C LEU A 194 5.96 27.29 0.81
N GLN A 195 5.33 28.19 0.03
CA GLN A 195 4.99 29.53 0.46
C GLN A 195 3.56 29.57 1.03
N ASN A 196 3.44 29.71 2.36
CA ASN A 196 2.16 29.78 3.08
C ASN A 196 1.15 28.72 2.58
N PRO A 197 1.52 27.43 2.59
CA PRO A 197 0.74 26.39 1.92
C PRO A 197 -0.59 26.13 2.61
N VAL A 198 -1.60 25.79 1.81
CA VAL A 198 -2.79 25.12 2.31
C VAL A 198 -2.41 23.67 2.60
N MET A 199 -2.47 23.29 3.86
CA MET A 199 -2.14 21.92 4.29
C MET A 199 -3.41 21.15 4.61
N LEU A 200 -3.51 19.94 4.07
CA LEU A 200 -4.60 19.02 4.37
C LEU A 200 -4.06 17.61 4.57
N THR A 201 -4.41 17.02 5.69
CA THR A 201 -4.28 15.58 5.91
C THR A 201 -5.70 15.02 5.97
N THR A 202 -6.11 14.25 4.97
CA THR A 202 -7.32 13.44 5.07
C THR A 202 -6.98 12.18 5.83
N GLY A 203 -7.89 11.67 6.65
CA GLY A 203 -7.62 10.55 7.55
C GLY A 203 -7.05 9.32 6.85
N PHE A 204 -6.15 8.61 7.55
CA PHE A 204 -5.58 7.33 7.11
C PHE A 204 -6.54 6.17 7.35
N ASP A 205 -7.71 6.39 7.95
CA ASP A 205 -8.66 5.32 8.27
C ASP A 205 -9.39 4.79 7.04
N ARG A 206 -9.00 3.60 6.60
CA ARG A 206 -9.67 2.83 5.55
C ARG A 206 -10.64 1.82 6.18
N LYS A 207 -11.85 2.28 6.52
CA LYS A 207 -12.87 1.49 7.26
C LYS A 207 -13.28 0.21 6.55
N ASN A 208 -13.19 0.17 5.23
CA ASN A 208 -13.52 -0.98 4.40
C ASN A 208 -12.45 -2.09 4.38
N LEU A 209 -11.24 -1.84 4.90
CA LEU A 209 -10.18 -2.83 4.94
C LEU A 209 -10.22 -3.63 6.25
N TYR A 210 -10.21 -4.94 6.15
CA TYR A 210 -9.95 -5.83 7.27
C TYR A 210 -8.45 -6.10 7.37
N PHE A 211 -7.85 -5.95 8.55
CA PHE A 211 -6.44 -6.22 8.80
C PHE A 211 -6.26 -7.45 9.66
N ALA A 212 -5.36 -8.35 9.24
CA ALA A 212 -4.98 -9.50 10.03
C ALA A 212 -3.47 -9.76 9.96
N VAL A 213 -2.92 -10.24 11.08
CA VAL A 213 -1.58 -10.81 11.14
C VAL A 213 -1.71 -12.25 11.60
N GLU A 214 -1.14 -13.16 10.82
CA GLU A 214 -1.16 -14.59 11.06
C GLU A 214 0.24 -15.19 11.00
N THR A 215 0.48 -16.26 11.76
CA THR A 215 1.77 -16.97 11.80
C THR A 215 1.61 -18.43 11.39
N PRO A 216 1.24 -18.72 10.13
CA PRO A 216 1.04 -20.09 9.69
C PRO A 216 2.35 -20.89 9.67
N LYS A 217 2.28 -22.19 9.97
CA LYS A 217 3.44 -23.11 9.85
C LYS A 217 3.89 -23.24 8.39
N ASP A 218 2.94 -23.25 7.47
CA ASP A 218 3.15 -23.28 6.01
C ASP A 218 2.35 -22.15 5.36
N ARG A 219 3.07 -21.12 4.88
CA ARG A 219 2.49 -19.96 4.21
C ARG A 219 1.82 -20.31 2.89
N TYR A 220 2.41 -21.24 2.14
CA TYR A 220 1.82 -21.66 0.88
C TYR A 220 0.46 -22.32 1.10
N ALA A 221 0.38 -23.23 2.07
CA ALA A 221 -0.87 -23.88 2.42
C ALA A 221 -1.94 -22.85 2.89
N ALA A 222 -1.53 -21.81 3.62
CA ALA A 222 -2.44 -20.74 4.04
C ALA A 222 -2.95 -19.91 2.85
N ILE A 223 -2.06 -19.51 1.93
CA ILE A 223 -2.42 -18.79 0.70
C ILE A 223 -3.37 -19.63 -0.15
N ARG A 224 -3.06 -20.91 -0.36
CA ARG A 224 -3.89 -21.83 -1.12
C ARG A 224 -5.29 -21.95 -0.52
N ALA A 225 -5.39 -22.19 0.79
CA ALA A 225 -6.66 -22.30 1.48
C ALA A 225 -7.49 -21.01 1.39
N TYR A 226 -6.82 -19.85 1.41
CA TYR A 226 -7.47 -18.55 1.21
C TYR A 226 -8.08 -18.44 -0.19
N LEU A 227 -7.32 -18.76 -1.24
CA LEU A 227 -7.78 -18.71 -2.63
C LEU A 227 -8.91 -19.72 -2.91
N GLU A 228 -8.85 -20.92 -2.32
CA GLU A 228 -9.93 -21.92 -2.40
C GLU A 228 -11.24 -21.42 -1.74
N ALA A 229 -11.15 -20.62 -0.68
CA ALA A 229 -12.30 -20.03 0.00
C ALA A 229 -12.88 -18.81 -0.72
N HIS A 230 -12.11 -18.17 -1.63
CA HIS A 230 -12.47 -16.94 -2.33
C HIS A 230 -12.32 -17.08 -3.85
N PRO A 231 -13.05 -18.01 -4.50
CA PRO A 231 -12.89 -18.29 -5.92
C PRO A 231 -13.26 -17.08 -6.79
N GLY A 232 -12.42 -16.79 -7.79
CA GLY A 232 -12.67 -15.74 -8.78
C GLY A 232 -12.43 -14.30 -8.32
N GLN A 233 -12.08 -14.09 -7.05
CA GLN A 233 -11.78 -12.73 -6.54
C GLN A 233 -10.42 -12.24 -7.05
N GLY A 234 -10.35 -10.95 -7.41
CA GLY A 234 -9.11 -10.27 -7.76
C GLY A 234 -8.26 -9.95 -6.54
N GLY A 235 -6.96 -10.24 -6.60
CA GLY A 235 -6.08 -9.97 -5.47
C GLY A 235 -4.60 -9.92 -5.79
N ILE A 236 -3.82 -9.49 -4.80
CA ILE A 236 -2.36 -9.37 -4.90
C ILE A 236 -1.71 -10.16 -3.77
N ILE A 237 -0.68 -10.94 -4.10
CA ILE A 237 0.15 -11.67 -3.14
C ILE A 237 1.55 -11.08 -3.18
N TYR A 238 1.93 -10.33 -2.13
CA TYR A 238 3.27 -9.75 -2.02
C TYR A 238 4.25 -10.71 -1.39
N CYS A 239 5.43 -10.83 -1.99
CA CYS A 239 6.53 -11.65 -1.52
C CYS A 239 7.80 -10.81 -1.34
N LEU A 240 8.64 -11.16 -0.37
CA LEU A 240 9.87 -10.42 -0.07
C LEU A 240 10.94 -10.56 -1.16
N THR A 241 11.01 -11.70 -1.83
CA THR A 241 12.07 -12.01 -2.80
C THR A 241 11.52 -12.46 -4.14
N ARG A 242 12.29 -12.23 -5.22
CA ARG A 242 11.98 -12.72 -6.56
C ARG A 242 11.79 -14.23 -6.57
N ARG A 243 12.65 -14.96 -5.85
CA ARG A 243 12.58 -16.41 -5.72
C ARG A 243 11.25 -16.88 -5.12
N ASN A 244 10.76 -16.20 -4.06
CA ASN A 244 9.47 -16.54 -3.46
C ASN A 244 8.31 -16.29 -4.41
N VAL A 245 8.39 -15.22 -5.23
CA VAL A 245 7.39 -14.94 -6.27
C VAL A 245 7.31 -16.10 -7.26
N GLU A 246 8.47 -16.55 -7.77
CA GLU A 246 8.53 -17.66 -8.73
C GLU A 246 7.97 -18.94 -8.11
N GLU A 247 8.47 -19.34 -6.92
CA GLU A 247 8.06 -20.58 -6.24
C GLU A 247 6.55 -20.61 -5.94
N ILE A 248 5.97 -19.50 -5.48
CA ILE A 248 4.53 -19.42 -5.15
C ILE A 248 3.70 -19.43 -6.43
N CYS A 249 4.07 -18.63 -7.43
CA CYS A 249 3.37 -18.58 -8.70
C CYS A 249 3.34 -19.96 -9.38
N GLU A 250 4.48 -20.64 -9.49
CA GLU A 250 4.56 -21.97 -10.08
C GLU A 250 3.71 -23.02 -9.33
N LYS A 251 3.73 -22.99 -8.00
CA LYS A 251 2.92 -23.91 -7.18
C LYS A 251 1.42 -23.64 -7.38
N LEU A 252 0.99 -22.39 -7.39
CA LEU A 252 -0.41 -22.01 -7.59
C LEU A 252 -0.90 -22.39 -8.99
N ILE A 253 -0.09 -22.18 -10.04
CA ILE A 253 -0.42 -22.63 -11.41
C ILE A 253 -0.57 -24.16 -11.45
N ARG A 254 0.34 -24.90 -10.79
CA ARG A 254 0.27 -26.38 -10.71
C ARG A 254 -0.99 -26.86 -10.00
N ASP A 255 -1.43 -26.12 -8.97
CA ASP A 255 -2.65 -26.42 -8.22
C ASP A 255 -3.93 -25.92 -8.95
N GLY A 256 -3.80 -25.37 -10.19
CA GLY A 256 -4.91 -25.00 -11.07
C GLY A 256 -5.44 -23.57 -10.88
N PHE A 257 -4.75 -22.71 -10.13
CA PHE A 257 -5.15 -21.31 -9.97
C PHE A 257 -4.70 -20.46 -11.16
N SER A 258 -5.55 -19.53 -11.58
CA SER A 258 -5.21 -18.50 -12.57
C SER A 258 -4.45 -17.36 -11.90
N VAL A 259 -3.12 -17.37 -12.02
CA VAL A 259 -2.22 -16.40 -11.41
C VAL A 259 -1.14 -15.96 -12.38
N THR A 260 -0.63 -14.73 -12.20
CA THR A 260 0.55 -14.23 -12.92
C THR A 260 1.56 -13.64 -11.94
N ARG A 261 2.77 -13.28 -12.43
CA ARG A 261 3.87 -12.84 -11.57
C ARG A 261 4.44 -11.49 -12.01
N TYR A 262 5.00 -10.75 -11.05
CA TYR A 262 5.68 -9.49 -11.33
C TYR A 262 6.86 -9.23 -10.38
N HIS A 263 8.05 -9.03 -10.94
CA HIS A 263 9.23 -8.56 -10.21
C HIS A 263 10.27 -7.96 -11.15
N ALA A 264 11.20 -7.19 -10.63
CA ALA A 264 12.21 -6.47 -11.41
C ALA A 264 13.20 -7.36 -12.19
N GLY A 265 13.22 -8.69 -11.95
CA GLY A 265 14.06 -9.64 -12.70
C GLY A 265 13.44 -10.13 -14.01
N LEU A 266 12.16 -9.85 -14.26
CA LEU A 266 11.50 -10.17 -15.54
C LEU A 266 11.91 -9.20 -16.62
N SER A 267 11.83 -9.61 -17.89
CA SER A 267 12.00 -8.70 -19.03
C SER A 267 10.90 -7.63 -19.06
N ASP A 268 11.16 -6.49 -19.66
CA ASP A 268 10.18 -5.40 -19.78
C ASP A 268 8.90 -5.85 -20.49
N ALA A 269 9.04 -6.66 -21.54
CA ALA A 269 7.90 -7.21 -22.29
C ALA A 269 7.06 -8.15 -21.43
N GLU A 270 7.69 -9.01 -20.62
CA GLU A 270 6.99 -9.92 -19.72
C GLU A 270 6.32 -9.16 -18.57
N ARG A 271 7.00 -8.17 -17.97
CA ARG A 271 6.42 -7.30 -16.96
C ARG A 271 5.17 -6.60 -17.48
N GLN A 272 5.26 -6.00 -18.67
CA GLN A 272 4.13 -5.31 -19.28
C GLN A 272 2.98 -6.29 -19.55
N LYS A 273 3.26 -7.45 -20.16
CA LYS A 273 2.23 -8.47 -20.43
C LYS A 273 1.52 -8.92 -19.15
N ASN A 274 2.29 -9.28 -18.11
CA ASN A 274 1.73 -9.79 -16.85
C ASN A 274 0.93 -8.71 -16.11
N GLN A 275 1.38 -7.46 -16.15
CA GLN A 275 0.65 -6.31 -15.63
C GLN A 275 -0.65 -6.10 -16.40
N ASP A 276 -0.60 -6.14 -17.74
CA ASP A 276 -1.79 -6.01 -18.59
C ASP A 276 -2.78 -7.13 -18.32
N ASP A 277 -2.31 -8.39 -18.21
CA ASP A 277 -3.19 -9.54 -17.93
C ASP A 277 -3.93 -9.37 -16.60
N PHE A 278 -3.29 -8.79 -15.58
CA PHE A 278 -3.93 -8.48 -14.30
C PHE A 278 -4.86 -7.25 -14.39
N ILE A 279 -4.43 -6.17 -15.05
CA ILE A 279 -5.20 -4.93 -15.17
C ILE A 279 -6.45 -5.12 -16.05
N TYR A 280 -6.33 -5.96 -17.10
CA TYR A 280 -7.44 -6.25 -18.01
C TYR A 280 -8.34 -7.42 -17.57
N ASP A 281 -8.25 -7.82 -16.30
CA ASP A 281 -9.06 -8.92 -15.72
C ASP A 281 -8.90 -10.29 -16.42
N ARG A 282 -7.81 -10.51 -17.16
CA ARG A 282 -7.53 -11.81 -17.79
C ARG A 282 -7.03 -12.82 -16.77
N VAL A 283 -6.29 -12.34 -15.79
CA VAL A 283 -5.78 -13.12 -14.67
C VAL A 283 -6.16 -12.43 -13.36
N PRO A 284 -6.91 -13.08 -12.45
CA PRO A 284 -7.43 -12.43 -11.25
C PRO A 284 -6.36 -12.18 -10.17
N VAL A 285 -5.30 -12.99 -10.10
CA VAL A 285 -4.33 -12.92 -8.99
C VAL A 285 -2.93 -12.61 -9.49
N MET A 286 -2.32 -11.59 -8.88
CA MET A 286 -0.92 -11.20 -9.11
C MET A 286 -0.05 -11.64 -7.95
N VAL A 287 1.03 -12.39 -8.22
CA VAL A 287 2.09 -12.70 -7.24
C VAL A 287 3.29 -11.80 -7.53
N ALA A 288 3.70 -10.96 -6.59
CA ALA A 288 4.68 -9.93 -6.90
C ALA A 288 5.63 -9.59 -5.74
N THR A 289 6.75 -8.94 -6.06
CA THR A 289 7.52 -8.17 -5.09
C THR A 289 6.94 -6.73 -4.99
N ASN A 290 7.47 -5.92 -4.07
CA ASN A 290 7.16 -4.48 -3.97
C ASN A 290 7.41 -3.69 -5.26
N ALA A 291 8.16 -4.24 -6.24
CA ALA A 291 8.30 -3.65 -7.57
C ALA A 291 6.95 -3.55 -8.33
N PHE A 292 5.98 -4.40 -7.99
CA PHE A 292 4.59 -4.29 -8.43
C PHE A 292 3.84 -3.41 -7.44
N GLY A 293 3.97 -2.12 -7.62
CA GLY A 293 3.47 -1.26 -6.56
C GLY A 293 2.92 0.04 -7.07
N MET A 294 3.78 1.01 -7.17
CA MET A 294 3.37 2.36 -7.52
C MET A 294 2.86 2.38 -8.97
N GLY A 295 1.67 2.94 -9.20
CA GLY A 295 1.07 3.06 -10.53
C GLY A 295 -0.03 2.06 -10.90
N ILE A 296 -0.37 1.10 -10.03
CA ILE A 296 -1.47 0.19 -10.30
C ILE A 296 -2.75 0.77 -9.73
N ASP A 297 -3.68 1.08 -10.62
CA ASP A 297 -4.98 1.67 -10.26
C ASP A 297 -6.13 0.72 -10.59
N ARG A 298 -6.00 -0.55 -10.19
CA ARG A 298 -7.12 -1.49 -10.21
C ARG A 298 -7.97 -1.27 -8.95
N SER A 299 -9.24 -0.92 -9.11
CA SER A 299 -10.12 -0.52 -8.00
C SER A 299 -10.75 -1.70 -7.27
N ASP A 300 -10.95 -2.83 -7.95
CA ASP A 300 -11.68 -4.02 -7.49
C ASP A 300 -10.80 -5.12 -6.87
N VAL A 301 -9.64 -4.77 -6.33
CA VAL A 301 -8.78 -5.71 -5.59
C VAL A 301 -9.45 -6.06 -4.26
N ARG A 302 -9.88 -7.33 -4.10
CA ARG A 302 -10.60 -7.78 -2.90
C ARG A 302 -9.71 -8.25 -1.78
N PHE A 303 -8.47 -8.63 -2.08
CA PHE A 303 -7.51 -9.00 -1.05
C PHE A 303 -6.07 -8.62 -1.40
N VAL A 304 -5.31 -8.35 -0.35
CA VAL A 304 -3.85 -8.25 -0.39
C VAL A 304 -3.27 -9.19 0.65
N LEU A 305 -2.56 -10.23 0.19
CA LEU A 305 -1.85 -11.16 1.07
C LEU A 305 -0.36 -10.84 1.06
N HIS A 306 0.23 -10.67 2.24
CA HIS A 306 1.68 -10.54 2.37
C HIS A 306 2.29 -11.89 2.77
N CYS A 307 3.00 -12.53 1.86
CA CYS A 307 3.78 -13.74 2.12
C CYS A 307 5.16 -13.37 2.69
N GLY A 308 5.15 -12.60 3.76
CA GLY A 308 6.32 -12.07 4.43
C GLY A 308 6.12 -10.62 4.86
N MET A 309 6.77 -10.23 5.94
CA MET A 309 6.63 -8.90 6.54
C MET A 309 7.30 -7.82 5.67
N PRO A 310 6.60 -6.77 5.22
CA PRO A 310 7.21 -5.62 4.56
C PRO A 310 8.29 -4.95 5.41
N LYS A 311 9.16 -4.16 4.78
CA LYS A 311 10.29 -3.53 5.47
C LYS A 311 9.90 -2.48 6.52
N ASN A 312 8.73 -1.84 6.34
CA ASN A 312 8.20 -0.82 7.25
C ASN A 312 6.67 -0.69 7.11
N LEU A 313 6.04 0.07 8.01
CA LEU A 313 4.60 0.28 8.05
C LEU A 313 4.08 1.11 6.88
N GLU A 314 4.88 2.04 6.37
CA GLU A 314 4.51 2.85 5.21
C GLU A 314 4.38 1.98 3.95
N ALA A 315 5.35 1.08 3.70
CA ALA A 315 5.28 0.12 2.60
C ALA A 315 4.08 -0.82 2.78
N TYR A 316 3.89 -1.35 3.99
CA TYR A 316 2.74 -2.19 4.30
C TYR A 316 1.41 -1.47 4.02
N TYR A 317 1.26 -0.23 4.49
CA TYR A 317 0.05 0.56 4.30
C TYR A 317 -0.20 0.91 2.83
N GLN A 318 0.84 1.23 2.07
CA GLN A 318 0.73 1.47 0.63
C GLN A 318 0.33 0.21 -0.14
N GLU A 319 0.92 -0.95 0.19
CA GLU A 319 0.63 -2.24 -0.44
C GLU A 319 -0.77 -2.73 -0.07
N ALA A 320 -1.13 -2.74 1.20
CA ALA A 320 -2.47 -3.06 1.70
C ALA A 320 -3.53 -2.11 1.17
N GLY A 321 -3.21 -0.82 1.05
CA GLY A 321 -4.10 0.23 0.54
C GLY A 321 -4.50 0.08 -0.94
N ARG A 322 -3.93 -0.90 -1.67
CA ARG A 322 -4.39 -1.27 -3.02
C ARG A 322 -5.70 -2.01 -3.01
N ALA A 323 -6.00 -2.68 -1.90
CA ALA A 323 -7.28 -3.35 -1.70
C ALA A 323 -8.42 -2.33 -1.55
N GLY A 324 -9.59 -2.65 -2.09
CA GLY A 324 -10.84 -1.93 -1.88
C GLY A 324 -10.79 -0.43 -2.21
N ARG A 325 -10.15 0.00 -3.29
CA ARG A 325 -10.12 1.42 -3.70
C ARG A 325 -11.48 1.96 -4.11
N ASP A 326 -12.37 1.09 -4.51
CA ASP A 326 -13.78 1.37 -4.81
C ASP A 326 -14.62 1.65 -3.54
N GLY A 327 -14.07 1.39 -2.35
CA GLY A 327 -14.75 1.52 -1.06
C GLY A 327 -15.42 0.25 -0.59
N GLU A 328 -15.46 -0.80 -1.42
CA GLU A 328 -16.01 -2.10 -1.06
C GLU A 328 -15.10 -2.85 -0.07
N PRO A 329 -15.66 -3.75 0.75
CA PRO A 329 -14.90 -4.54 1.71
C PRO A 329 -13.75 -5.30 1.05
N ALA A 330 -12.59 -5.29 1.69
CA ALA A 330 -11.41 -6.01 1.22
C ALA A 330 -10.54 -6.46 2.41
N GLU A 331 -9.76 -7.52 2.20
CA GLU A 331 -8.95 -8.15 3.26
C GLU A 331 -7.45 -7.93 3.03
N CYS A 332 -6.75 -7.57 4.10
CA CYS A 332 -5.30 -7.38 4.13
C CYS A 332 -4.72 -8.33 5.18
N ILE A 333 -4.15 -9.46 4.74
CA ILE A 333 -3.63 -10.49 5.63
C ILE A 333 -2.10 -10.55 5.50
N LEU A 334 -1.41 -10.42 6.63
CA LEU A 334 0.04 -10.54 6.70
C LEU A 334 0.41 -11.90 7.33
N TYR A 335 1.09 -12.75 6.55
CA TYR A 335 1.66 -14.01 7.02
C TYR A 335 3.08 -13.77 7.52
N TYR A 336 3.24 -13.60 8.82
CA TYR A 336 4.49 -13.27 9.48
C TYR A 336 5.34 -14.51 9.80
N SER A 337 6.66 -14.32 9.79
CA SER A 337 7.63 -15.24 10.38
C SER A 337 8.86 -14.45 10.86
N GLY A 338 9.47 -14.85 11.96
CA GLY A 338 10.69 -14.20 12.47
C GLY A 338 11.87 -14.17 11.49
N ARG A 339 11.88 -15.06 10.47
CA ARG A 339 12.88 -15.03 9.39
C ARG A 339 12.75 -13.79 8.50
N ASP A 340 11.56 -13.18 8.45
CA ASP A 340 11.33 -11.98 7.65
C ASP A 340 12.11 -10.78 8.19
N VAL A 341 12.24 -10.69 9.51
CA VAL A 341 13.04 -9.65 10.16
C VAL A 341 14.49 -9.73 9.72
N VAL A 342 15.07 -10.94 9.78
CA VAL A 342 16.47 -11.19 9.36
C VAL A 342 16.64 -10.88 7.86
N THR A 343 15.68 -11.28 7.03
CA THR A 343 15.72 -10.99 5.58
C THR A 343 15.69 -9.48 5.32
N ASN A 344 14.82 -8.75 6.01
CA ASN A 344 14.73 -7.29 5.86
C ASN A 344 15.99 -6.58 6.41
N GLN A 345 16.57 -7.05 7.51
CA GLN A 345 17.85 -6.52 8.02
C GLN A 345 18.95 -6.67 6.97
N LEU A 346 19.07 -7.85 6.35
CA LEU A 346 20.04 -8.09 5.27
C LEU A 346 19.80 -7.17 4.06
N PHE A 347 18.53 -6.87 3.72
CA PHE A 347 18.24 -5.94 2.64
C PHE A 347 18.63 -4.50 3.00
N ILE A 348 18.39 -4.07 4.23
CA ILE A 348 18.80 -2.75 4.72
C ILE A 348 20.33 -2.61 4.68
N GLU A 349 21.05 -3.64 5.11
CA GLU A 349 22.51 -3.63 5.10
C GLU A 349 23.12 -3.66 3.69
N ARG A 350 22.52 -4.43 2.75
CA ARG A 350 22.96 -4.48 1.35
C ARG A 350 22.66 -3.20 0.58
N ASN A 351 21.70 -2.41 0.99
CA ASN A 351 21.37 -1.13 0.33
C ASN A 351 22.43 -0.04 0.59
N GLN A 352 23.52 -0.37 1.33
CA GLN A 352 24.68 0.50 1.53
C GLN A 352 25.47 0.77 0.24
N ASP A 353 25.26 -0.02 -0.83
CA ASP A 353 25.94 0.14 -2.12
C ASP A 353 25.33 1.26 -3.01
N ASN A 354 24.37 2.04 -2.50
CA ASN A 354 23.81 3.16 -3.25
C ASN A 354 24.85 4.29 -3.39
N GLN A 355 25.53 4.34 -4.54
CA GLN A 355 26.59 5.29 -4.87
C GLN A 355 26.09 6.75 -5.01
N GLU A 356 24.79 6.99 -4.99
CA GLU A 356 24.21 8.33 -5.08
C GLU A 356 24.18 9.08 -3.74
N LEU A 357 24.44 8.39 -2.61
CA LEU A 357 24.42 8.96 -1.26
C LEU A 357 25.84 9.12 -0.71
N ASP A 358 26.10 10.26 -0.07
CA ASP A 358 27.30 10.43 0.75
C ASP A 358 27.25 9.54 2.01
N ASP A 359 28.40 9.31 2.62
CA ASP A 359 28.55 8.37 3.74
C ASP A 359 27.70 8.74 4.97
N TYR A 360 27.57 10.05 5.25
CA TYR A 360 26.79 10.53 6.38
C TYR A 360 25.28 10.28 6.14
N THR A 361 24.78 10.69 5.00
CA THR A 361 23.36 10.48 4.61
C THR A 361 23.04 8.99 4.60
N ARG A 362 23.96 8.16 4.11
CA ARG A 362 23.80 6.70 4.09
C ARG A 362 23.64 6.11 5.49
N GLN A 363 24.45 6.53 6.47
CA GLN A 363 24.30 6.07 7.85
C GLN A 363 22.99 6.50 8.47
N VAL A 364 22.59 7.74 8.27
CA VAL A 364 21.32 8.26 8.77
C VAL A 364 20.14 7.46 8.21
N VAL A 365 20.13 7.18 6.91
CA VAL A 365 19.07 6.37 6.26
C VAL A 365 19.06 4.94 6.83
N LEU A 366 20.23 4.34 7.05
CA LEU A 366 20.37 3.00 7.62
C LEU A 366 19.76 2.89 9.02
N GLU A 367 20.07 3.82 9.92
CA GLU A 367 19.53 3.83 11.28
C GLU A 367 18.00 3.98 11.26
N ARG A 368 17.48 4.87 10.42
CA ARG A 368 16.05 5.07 10.25
C ARG A 368 15.33 3.84 9.70
N ASP A 369 15.91 3.16 8.73
CA ASP A 369 15.34 1.94 8.19
C ASP A 369 15.30 0.82 9.25
N ARG A 370 16.30 0.75 10.12
CA ARG A 370 16.30 -0.18 11.28
C ARG A 370 15.18 0.16 12.27
N GLU A 371 14.97 1.43 12.61
CA GLU A 371 13.89 1.87 13.49
C GLU A 371 12.50 1.56 12.89
N ARG A 372 12.32 1.81 11.59
CA ARG A 372 11.08 1.48 10.89
C ARG A 372 10.81 -0.02 10.87
N LEU A 373 11.85 -0.82 10.62
CA LEU A 373 11.75 -2.28 10.69
C LEU A 373 11.33 -2.74 12.09
N LYS A 374 11.86 -2.12 13.16
CA LYS A 374 11.47 -2.38 14.54
C LYS A 374 9.98 -2.09 14.76
N LYS A 375 9.48 -0.93 14.30
CA LYS A 375 8.05 -0.57 14.39
C LYS A 375 7.16 -1.52 13.62
N MET A 376 7.57 -1.96 12.42
CA MET A 376 6.84 -2.96 11.65
C MET A 376 6.84 -4.33 12.33
N THR A 377 7.93 -4.70 12.96
CA THR A 377 8.04 -5.92 13.75
C THR A 377 7.05 -5.89 14.93
N PHE A 378 6.97 -4.76 15.63
CA PHE A 378 6.02 -4.57 16.73
C PHE A 378 4.57 -4.65 16.26
N TYR A 379 4.24 -4.11 15.09
CA TYR A 379 2.93 -4.28 14.48
C TYR A 379 2.55 -5.76 14.31
N CYS A 380 3.51 -6.61 13.97
CA CYS A 380 3.26 -8.04 13.79
C CYS A 380 3.02 -8.80 15.10
N PHE A 381 3.41 -8.24 16.22
CA PHE A 381 3.28 -8.87 17.54
C PHE A 381 2.26 -8.20 18.46
N THR A 382 1.80 -7.00 18.11
CA THR A 382 0.87 -6.28 18.98
C THR A 382 -0.43 -7.05 19.18
N ASN A 383 -0.96 -6.98 20.41
CA ASN A 383 -2.31 -7.43 20.75
C ASN A 383 -3.32 -6.26 20.74
N GLU A 384 -2.86 -5.06 20.41
CA GLU A 384 -3.72 -3.89 20.25
C GLU A 384 -4.47 -3.94 18.92
N CYS A 385 -5.40 -3.01 18.71
CA CYS A 385 -6.09 -2.87 17.45
C CYS A 385 -5.11 -2.58 16.31
N LEU A 386 -5.03 -3.47 15.32
CA LEU A 386 -4.10 -3.33 14.19
C LEU A 386 -4.34 -2.04 13.39
N ARG A 387 -5.60 -1.65 13.21
CA ARG A 387 -5.96 -0.42 12.52
C ARG A 387 -5.51 0.80 13.31
N ASP A 388 -5.81 0.85 14.61
CA ASP A 388 -5.42 1.94 15.48
C ASP A 388 -3.91 2.10 15.58
N TYR A 389 -3.17 0.99 15.58
CA TYR A 389 -1.71 1.01 15.53
C TYR A 389 -1.17 1.71 14.28
N ILE A 390 -1.75 1.42 13.10
CA ILE A 390 -1.41 2.09 11.84
C ILE A 390 -1.76 3.59 11.93
N LEU A 391 -2.95 3.94 12.42
CA LEU A 391 -3.39 5.33 12.54
C LEU A 391 -2.46 6.14 13.44
N ARG A 392 -2.12 5.60 14.62
CA ARG A 392 -1.18 6.24 15.57
C ARG A 392 0.22 6.41 14.97
N TYR A 393 0.67 5.46 14.15
CA TYR A 393 1.94 5.58 13.45
C TYR A 393 1.98 6.81 12.54
N PHE A 394 0.88 7.14 11.88
CA PHE A 394 0.74 8.32 11.03
C PHE A 394 0.26 9.57 11.78
N GLY A 395 0.17 9.53 13.11
CA GLY A 395 -0.20 10.66 13.95
C GLY A 395 -1.70 10.89 14.10
N GLU A 396 -2.53 9.89 13.73
CA GLU A 396 -3.96 9.91 14.02
C GLU A 396 -4.27 9.08 15.26
N TYR A 397 -5.19 9.57 16.07
CA TYR A 397 -5.61 8.88 17.29
C TYR A 397 -7.05 8.38 17.11
N GLY A 398 -7.19 7.05 17.15
CA GLY A 398 -8.48 6.36 17.02
C GLY A 398 -9.08 5.96 18.36
N SER A 399 -10.01 5.03 18.30
CA SER A 399 -10.77 4.54 19.46
C SER A 399 -10.13 3.32 20.16
N ASN A 400 -8.90 2.96 19.87
CA ASN A 400 -8.21 1.75 20.30
C ASN A 400 -8.93 0.43 19.94
N TYR A 401 -10.08 0.51 19.26
CA TYR A 401 -10.90 -0.63 18.87
C TYR A 401 -11.65 -0.32 17.57
N CYS A 402 -11.37 -1.06 16.50
CA CYS A 402 -12.03 -0.86 15.21
C CYS A 402 -13.16 -1.83 14.88
N GLY A 403 -13.29 -2.95 15.63
CA GLY A 403 -14.25 -4.00 15.36
C GLY A 403 -14.04 -4.74 14.02
N ASN A 404 -12.97 -4.42 13.26
CA ASN A 404 -12.72 -4.95 11.92
C ASN A 404 -11.21 -5.24 11.71
N CYS A 405 -10.58 -5.93 12.66
CA CYS A 405 -9.24 -6.50 12.51
C CYS A 405 -9.12 -7.79 13.32
N SER A 406 -8.14 -8.63 13.02
CA SER A 406 -7.96 -9.91 13.71
C SER A 406 -7.89 -9.77 15.23
N ASN A 407 -7.18 -8.73 15.72
CA ASN A 407 -7.01 -8.53 17.16
C ASN A 407 -8.31 -8.10 17.84
N CYS A 408 -9.09 -7.18 17.25
CA CYS A 408 -10.39 -6.78 17.81
C CYS A 408 -11.41 -7.92 17.83
N MET A 409 -11.31 -8.88 16.91
CA MET A 409 -12.20 -10.03 16.81
C MET A 409 -11.72 -11.24 17.63
N THR A 410 -10.51 -11.19 18.19
CA THR A 410 -9.94 -12.23 19.04
C THR A 410 -10.19 -11.89 20.50
N GLN A 411 -10.61 -12.89 21.28
CA GLN A 411 -10.69 -12.75 22.73
C GLN A 411 -9.32 -13.01 23.34
N PHE A 412 -8.85 -12.09 24.18
CA PHE A 412 -7.59 -12.21 24.89
C PHE A 412 -7.87 -12.35 26.38
N ASP A 413 -7.09 -13.19 27.06
CA ASP A 413 -6.96 -13.19 28.50
C ASP A 413 -5.70 -12.43 28.89
N THR A 414 -5.79 -11.63 29.94
CA THR A 414 -4.60 -11.03 30.56
C THR A 414 -3.99 -12.06 31.49
N ILE A 415 -2.75 -12.42 31.28
CA ILE A 415 -2.00 -13.37 32.11
C ILE A 415 -0.78 -12.67 32.70
N ASP A 416 -0.46 -13.01 33.92
CA ASP A 416 0.81 -12.64 34.53
C ASP A 416 1.90 -13.59 34.00
N ILE A 417 2.94 -13.01 33.40
CA ILE A 417 4.09 -13.75 32.85
C ILE A 417 5.38 -13.49 33.63
N GLN A 418 5.32 -12.90 34.84
CA GLN A 418 6.52 -12.56 35.62
C GLN A 418 7.45 -13.77 35.77
N ALA A 419 6.96 -14.90 36.23
CA ALA A 419 7.77 -16.12 36.42
C ALA A 419 8.40 -16.62 35.10
N ALA A 420 7.64 -16.53 33.99
CA ALA A 420 8.16 -16.90 32.67
C ALA A 420 9.23 -15.92 32.18
N ALA A 421 9.05 -14.63 32.46
CA ALA A 421 10.04 -13.60 32.14
C ALA A 421 11.34 -13.83 32.95
N GLU A 422 11.25 -14.10 34.26
CA GLU A 422 12.40 -14.44 35.08
C GLU A 422 13.18 -15.64 34.53
N SER A 423 12.48 -16.73 34.16
CA SER A 423 13.08 -17.92 33.55
C SER A 423 13.75 -17.63 32.20
N LEU A 424 13.08 -16.90 31.32
CA LEU A 424 13.60 -16.58 29.98
C LEU A 424 14.81 -15.64 30.05
N LEU A 425 14.72 -14.55 30.79
CA LEU A 425 15.78 -13.56 30.93
C LEU A 425 16.95 -14.14 31.76
N GLY A 426 16.66 -14.88 32.83
CA GLY A 426 17.66 -15.59 33.62
C GLY A 426 18.42 -16.63 32.82
N CYS A 427 17.77 -17.37 31.93
CA CYS A 427 18.41 -18.30 31.01
C CYS A 427 19.37 -17.57 30.05
N VAL A 428 18.99 -16.40 29.53
CA VAL A 428 19.85 -15.57 28.67
C VAL A 428 21.07 -15.07 29.45
N GLN A 429 20.90 -14.65 30.71
CA GLN A 429 21.98 -14.17 31.57
C GLN A 429 22.96 -15.32 31.93
N SER A 430 22.42 -16.46 32.40
CA SER A 430 23.21 -17.60 32.89
C SER A 430 24.01 -18.28 31.78
N CYS A 431 23.56 -18.26 30.53
CA CYS A 431 24.34 -18.78 29.40
C CYS A 431 25.36 -17.76 28.83
N GLY A 432 25.53 -16.59 29.46
CA GLY A 432 26.47 -15.56 29.05
C GLY A 432 26.08 -14.86 27.76
N GLN A 433 24.77 -14.83 27.42
CA GLN A 433 24.24 -14.13 26.23
C GLN A 433 24.92 -14.56 24.93
N ARG A 434 25.06 -15.88 24.72
CA ARG A 434 25.82 -16.47 23.60
C ARG A 434 24.97 -17.23 22.58
N TYR A 435 23.68 -17.45 22.86
CA TYR A 435 22.85 -18.32 22.06
C TYR A 435 21.66 -17.60 21.46
N GLY A 436 21.15 -18.14 20.36
CA GLY A 436 19.96 -17.61 19.69
C GLY A 436 18.66 -18.12 20.31
N THR A 437 17.54 -17.51 19.91
CA THR A 437 16.19 -17.72 20.43
C THR A 437 15.80 -19.19 20.59
N THR A 438 16.08 -20.04 19.57
CA THR A 438 15.70 -21.45 19.62
C THR A 438 16.37 -22.19 20.78
N VAL A 439 17.67 -21.92 21.06
CA VAL A 439 18.38 -22.56 22.16
C VAL A 439 17.82 -22.12 23.50
N ILE A 440 17.52 -20.84 23.67
CA ILE A 440 16.92 -20.31 24.91
C ILE A 440 15.55 -20.95 25.15
N LEU A 441 14.67 -20.95 24.14
CA LEU A 441 13.33 -21.54 24.26
C LEU A 441 13.37 -23.07 24.54
N ASP A 442 14.23 -23.80 23.81
CA ASP A 442 14.43 -25.24 24.01
C ASP A 442 14.97 -25.56 25.43
N THR A 443 15.82 -24.67 25.97
CA THR A 443 16.37 -24.82 27.33
C THR A 443 15.29 -24.64 28.39
N VAL A 444 14.56 -23.54 28.39
CA VAL A 444 13.52 -23.30 29.41
C VAL A 444 12.37 -24.29 29.31
N HIS A 445 12.10 -24.81 28.10
CA HIS A 445 11.12 -25.86 27.88
C HIS A 445 11.59 -27.25 28.32
N GLY A 446 12.92 -27.45 28.50
CA GLY A 446 13.49 -28.74 28.87
C GLY A 446 13.62 -29.71 27.68
N ALA A 447 13.84 -29.21 26.48
CA ALA A 447 13.98 -30.04 25.29
C ALA A 447 15.31 -30.82 25.32
N ASN A 448 15.25 -32.15 25.09
CA ASN A 448 16.44 -33.02 25.05
C ASN A 448 16.97 -33.20 23.63
N THR A 449 17.40 -32.11 22.99
CA THR A 449 17.96 -32.13 21.64
C THR A 449 19.48 -32.34 21.67
N VAL A 450 20.07 -32.82 20.56
CA VAL A 450 21.53 -32.94 20.40
C VAL A 450 22.21 -31.59 20.62
N LYS A 451 21.59 -30.49 20.17
CA LYS A 451 22.09 -29.13 20.28
C LYS A 451 22.15 -28.67 21.75
N ILE A 452 21.12 -28.96 22.54
CA ILE A 452 21.05 -28.62 23.97
C ILE A 452 22.16 -29.37 24.75
N ARG A 453 22.38 -30.66 24.45
CA ARG A 453 23.46 -31.45 25.07
C ARG A 453 24.87 -30.96 24.69
N ASN A 454 25.09 -30.68 23.40
CA ASN A 454 26.40 -30.21 22.93
C ASN A 454 26.79 -28.85 23.54
N TYR A 455 25.81 -27.98 23.80
CA TYR A 455 26.05 -26.69 24.43
C TYR A 455 25.93 -26.74 25.96
N ARG A 456 25.71 -27.91 26.55
CA ARG A 456 25.49 -28.12 27.97
C ARG A 456 24.38 -27.27 28.56
N MET A 457 23.39 -26.94 27.76
CA MET A 457 22.25 -26.13 28.20
C MET A 457 21.28 -26.92 29.09
N ASN A 458 21.38 -28.24 29.15
CA ASN A 458 20.72 -29.09 30.14
C ASN A 458 21.29 -28.91 31.56
N GLU A 459 22.43 -28.25 31.74
CA GLU A 459 23.01 -27.88 33.01
C GLU A 459 22.67 -26.43 33.41
N ASN A 460 21.95 -25.70 32.56
CA ASN A 460 21.52 -24.33 32.84
C ASN A 460 20.52 -24.31 34.01
N PRO A 461 20.63 -23.35 34.98
CA PRO A 461 19.74 -23.28 36.14
C PRO A 461 18.24 -23.26 35.74
N HIS A 462 17.91 -22.66 34.60
CA HIS A 462 16.51 -22.52 34.14
C HIS A 462 16.07 -23.64 33.18
N TYR A 463 16.82 -24.77 33.11
CA TYR A 463 16.47 -25.88 32.22
C TYR A 463 15.17 -26.55 32.68
N GLY A 464 14.16 -26.55 31.80
CA GLY A 464 12.88 -27.21 32.02
C GLY A 464 11.93 -26.49 33.00
N GLU A 465 12.24 -25.29 33.46
CA GLU A 465 11.34 -24.54 34.37
C GLU A 465 9.98 -24.26 33.73
N LEU A 466 9.94 -24.08 32.43
CA LEU A 466 8.71 -23.80 31.66
C LEU A 466 8.25 -25.01 30.82
N ALA A 467 8.57 -26.24 31.24
CA ALA A 467 8.22 -27.46 30.51
C ALA A 467 6.70 -27.69 30.35
N LYS A 468 5.88 -27.05 31.18
CA LYS A 468 4.41 -27.12 31.11
C LYS A 468 3.82 -26.19 30.06
N GLU A 469 4.56 -25.15 29.67
CA GLU A 469 4.11 -24.21 28.65
C GLU A 469 4.26 -24.78 27.24
N SER A 470 3.35 -24.44 26.34
CA SER A 470 3.51 -24.83 24.95
C SER A 470 4.66 -24.02 24.31
N VAL A 471 5.38 -24.62 23.35
CA VAL A 471 6.44 -23.91 22.60
C VAL A 471 5.89 -22.66 21.89
N VAL A 472 4.62 -22.66 21.55
CA VAL A 472 3.93 -21.52 20.95
C VAL A 472 3.79 -20.38 21.95
N HIS A 473 3.33 -20.68 23.17
CA HIS A 473 3.19 -19.70 24.25
C HIS A 473 4.56 -19.14 24.66
N LEU A 474 5.56 -20.00 24.83
CA LEU A 474 6.93 -19.55 25.14
C LEU A 474 7.48 -18.59 24.08
N ARG A 475 7.20 -18.85 22.81
CA ARG A 475 7.59 -17.96 21.73
C ARG A 475 6.84 -16.62 21.77
N GLN A 476 5.57 -16.63 22.11
CA GLN A 476 4.78 -15.40 22.29
C GLN A 476 5.30 -14.55 23.44
N MET A 477 5.59 -15.18 24.60
CA MET A 477 6.18 -14.52 25.77
C MET A 477 7.56 -13.93 25.44
N PHE A 478 8.40 -14.70 24.75
CA PHE A 478 9.73 -14.22 24.30
C PHE A 478 9.60 -13.00 23.37
N ASN A 479 8.70 -13.06 22.39
CA ASN A 479 8.46 -11.97 21.48
C ASN A 479 7.92 -10.72 22.20
N PHE A 480 7.01 -10.93 23.18
CA PHE A 480 6.52 -9.85 24.02
C PHE A 480 7.67 -9.18 24.80
N LEU A 481 8.55 -9.95 25.44
CA LEU A 481 9.72 -9.42 26.15
C LEU A 481 10.69 -8.66 25.21
N GLN A 482 10.79 -9.07 23.95
CA GLN A 482 11.56 -8.36 22.94
C GLN A 482 10.89 -7.03 22.56
N VAL A 483 9.56 -7.02 22.38
CA VAL A 483 8.78 -5.81 22.08
C VAL A 483 8.85 -4.80 23.22
N GLU A 484 8.70 -5.29 24.46
CA GLU A 484 8.79 -4.48 25.68
C GLU A 484 10.23 -4.11 26.06
N GLU A 485 11.20 -4.41 25.19
CA GLU A 485 12.59 -4.05 25.34
C GLU A 485 13.29 -4.63 26.58
N TYR A 486 12.90 -5.81 27.07
CA TYR A 486 13.65 -6.55 28.07
C TYR A 486 14.84 -7.31 27.48
N LEU A 487 14.74 -7.72 26.22
CA LEU A 487 15.78 -8.39 25.47
C LEU A 487 15.80 -7.95 24.01
N PHE A 488 16.90 -8.18 23.31
CA PHE A 488 17.02 -7.99 21.88
C PHE A 488 17.80 -9.13 21.24
N VAL A 489 17.59 -9.33 19.94
CA VAL A 489 18.34 -10.29 19.13
C VAL A 489 19.30 -9.52 18.25
N THR A 490 20.59 -9.90 18.25
CA THR A 490 21.61 -9.23 17.43
C THR A 490 21.31 -9.42 15.94
N ALA A 491 21.68 -8.43 15.14
CA ALA A 491 21.48 -8.45 13.68
C ALA A 491 22.62 -9.17 12.94
N ASP A 492 23.58 -9.77 13.66
CA ASP A 492 24.71 -10.49 13.09
C ASP A 492 24.30 -11.88 12.56
N GLU A 493 25.25 -12.56 11.90
CA GLU A 493 25.08 -13.91 11.32
C GLU A 493 24.56 -14.94 12.33
N TYR A 494 24.81 -14.74 13.63
CA TYR A 494 24.48 -15.70 14.69
C TYR A 494 23.14 -15.43 15.38
N SER A 495 22.54 -14.24 15.21
CA SER A 495 21.24 -13.86 15.80
C SER A 495 21.14 -14.19 17.31
N ILE A 496 22.08 -13.67 18.09
CA ILE A 496 22.25 -13.96 19.51
C ILE A 496 21.26 -13.13 20.36
N VAL A 497 20.66 -13.74 21.36
CA VAL A 497 19.78 -13.06 22.33
C VAL A 497 20.62 -12.38 23.40
N LYS A 498 20.34 -11.10 23.64
CA LYS A 498 21.00 -10.29 24.69
C LYS A 498 19.97 -9.57 25.55
N LEU A 499 20.31 -9.32 26.80
CA LEU A 499 19.53 -8.47 27.70
C LEU A 499 19.76 -7.00 27.38
N THR A 500 18.70 -6.20 27.54
CA THR A 500 18.80 -4.75 27.64
C THR A 500 19.09 -4.32 29.08
N GLU A 501 19.31 -3.03 29.31
CA GLU A 501 19.40 -2.46 30.66
C GLU A 501 18.12 -2.73 31.46
N LYS A 502 16.94 -2.60 30.81
CA LYS A 502 15.63 -2.90 31.41
C LYS A 502 15.52 -4.38 31.82
N GLY A 503 15.97 -5.29 30.94
CA GLY A 503 15.94 -6.73 31.24
C GLY A 503 16.91 -7.11 32.37
N ALA A 504 18.07 -6.50 32.45
CA ALA A 504 19.02 -6.70 33.55
C ALA A 504 18.46 -6.16 34.88
N ALA A 505 17.87 -4.95 34.87
CA ALA A 505 17.25 -4.35 36.05
C ALA A 505 16.03 -5.18 36.54
N PHE A 506 15.24 -5.73 35.64
CA PHE A 506 14.13 -6.61 35.99
C PHE A 506 14.59 -7.87 36.75
N LEU A 507 15.72 -8.47 36.37
CA LEU A 507 16.24 -9.64 37.08
C LEU A 507 16.73 -9.31 38.49
N GLU A 508 17.15 -8.06 38.78
CA GLU A 508 17.51 -7.59 40.11
C GLU A 508 16.27 -7.29 40.97
N THR A 509 15.22 -6.75 40.35
CA THR A 509 14.00 -6.37 41.06
C THR A 509 12.78 -6.75 40.18
N PRO A 510 12.33 -8.02 40.23
CA PRO A 510 11.19 -8.48 39.45
C PRO A 510 9.90 -7.75 39.82
N GLU A 511 9.19 -7.28 38.81
CA GLU A 511 7.84 -6.68 38.94
C GLU A 511 6.82 -7.50 38.14
N PRO A 512 5.53 -7.46 38.50
CA PRO A 512 4.49 -8.13 37.73
C PRO A 512 4.47 -7.67 36.26
N ILE A 513 4.50 -8.61 35.33
CA ILE A 513 4.38 -8.33 33.89
C ILE A 513 3.11 -8.98 33.38
N GLU A 514 2.16 -8.14 32.97
CA GLU A 514 0.92 -8.60 32.37
C GLU A 514 1.05 -8.66 30.84
N MET A 515 0.63 -9.78 30.26
CA MET A 515 0.56 -9.98 28.83
C MET A 515 -0.84 -10.41 28.41
N LYS A 516 -1.36 -9.84 27.31
CA LYS A 516 -2.59 -10.34 26.67
C LYS A 516 -2.25 -11.54 25.79
N MET A 517 -2.86 -12.68 26.07
CA MET A 517 -2.70 -13.89 25.28
C MET A 517 -4.05 -14.30 24.68
N ALA A 518 -4.05 -14.67 23.41
CA ALA A 518 -5.28 -15.12 22.74
C ALA A 518 -5.80 -16.41 23.40
N LYS A 519 -7.11 -16.44 23.69
CA LYS A 519 -7.77 -17.65 24.18
C LYS A 519 -7.60 -18.78 23.17
N GLU A 520 -7.04 -19.93 23.62
CA GLU A 520 -7.07 -21.14 22.81
C GLU A 520 -8.54 -21.53 22.59
N ARG A 521 -8.97 -21.57 21.31
CA ARG A 521 -10.27 -22.18 20.99
C ARG A 521 -10.17 -23.65 21.40
N GLU A 522 -10.94 -24.08 22.39
CA GLU A 522 -11.11 -25.50 22.69
C GLU A 522 -11.34 -26.26 21.39
N LYS A 523 -10.46 -27.22 21.10
CA LYS A 523 -10.63 -28.15 19.99
C LYS A 523 -11.91 -28.96 20.29
N GLN A 524 -13.05 -28.47 19.82
CA GLN A 524 -14.23 -29.32 19.73
C GLN A 524 -13.83 -30.51 18.86
N ALA A 525 -13.90 -31.69 19.52
CA ALA A 525 -13.62 -32.98 18.93
C ALA A 525 -14.24 -33.08 17.53
N ALA A 526 -13.46 -33.55 16.57
CA ALA A 526 -13.88 -33.77 15.19
C ALA A 526 -15.02 -34.79 15.15
N GLY A 527 -16.24 -34.30 15.29
CA GLY A 527 -17.48 -34.97 15.00
C GLY A 527 -18.08 -34.36 13.74
N SER A 528 -18.12 -35.16 12.70
CA SER A 528 -18.69 -34.92 11.39
C SER A 528 -19.92 -33.99 11.38
N SER A 529 -19.78 -32.76 10.97
CA SER A 529 -20.84 -32.04 10.28
C SER A 529 -20.22 -30.99 9.37
N LYS A 530 -20.32 -31.23 8.06
CA LYS A 530 -20.17 -30.23 7.01
C LYS A 530 -21.24 -29.15 7.22
N LYS A 531 -20.99 -28.21 8.13
CA LYS A 531 -21.67 -26.91 8.13
C LYS A 531 -20.69 -25.91 7.59
N SER A 532 -21.02 -25.40 6.39
CA SER A 532 -20.36 -24.28 5.76
C SER A 532 -19.99 -23.21 6.79
N ARG A 533 -18.69 -22.92 6.92
CA ARG A 533 -18.25 -21.66 7.50
C ARG A 533 -18.76 -20.57 6.55
N ARG A 534 -19.92 -20.01 6.84
CA ARG A 534 -20.31 -18.70 6.32
C ARG A 534 -19.21 -17.76 6.80
N GLY A 535 -18.57 -17.09 5.84
CA GLY A 535 -17.60 -16.03 6.09
C GLY A 535 -18.11 -15.07 7.15
N ALA A 536 -17.19 -14.48 7.90
CA ALA A 536 -17.51 -13.45 8.87
C ALA A 536 -18.49 -12.46 8.21
N LYS A 537 -19.61 -12.19 8.87
CA LYS A 537 -20.56 -11.17 8.40
C LYS A 537 -19.77 -9.88 8.23
N LEU A 538 -19.63 -9.47 6.98
CA LEU A 538 -19.14 -8.15 6.62
C LEU A 538 -19.98 -7.09 7.33
N PRO A 539 -19.39 -5.96 7.77
CA PRO A 539 -20.14 -4.88 8.38
C PRO A 539 -21.23 -4.40 7.42
N ALA A 540 -22.43 -4.19 7.94
CA ALA A 540 -23.60 -3.72 7.21
C ALA A 540 -23.30 -2.43 6.46
N GLY A 541 -23.29 -2.49 5.12
CA GLY A 541 -23.02 -1.34 4.24
C GLY A 541 -22.88 -1.74 2.76
N ALA A 542 -22.58 -2.99 2.45
CA ALA A 542 -22.65 -3.47 1.07
C ALA A 542 -24.13 -3.71 0.72
N ALA A 543 -24.63 -3.09 -0.35
CA ALA A 543 -25.92 -3.44 -0.90
C ALA A 543 -25.89 -4.93 -1.25
N GLU A 544 -26.66 -5.75 -0.53
CA GLU A 544 -26.86 -7.15 -0.91
C GLU A 544 -27.61 -7.10 -2.27
N PHE A 545 -26.89 -7.38 -3.34
CA PHE A 545 -27.52 -7.57 -4.64
C PHE A 545 -28.53 -8.71 -4.57
N THR A 546 -29.67 -8.52 -5.18
CA THR A 546 -30.56 -9.62 -5.49
C THR A 546 -29.91 -10.50 -6.58
N GLU A 547 -30.29 -11.75 -6.69
CA GLU A 547 -29.80 -12.69 -7.72
C GLU A 547 -29.92 -12.11 -9.15
N LYS A 548 -30.92 -11.28 -9.37
CA LYS A 548 -31.10 -10.53 -10.63
C LYS A 548 -30.10 -9.41 -10.83
N GLU A 549 -29.75 -8.68 -9.77
CA GLU A 549 -28.76 -7.60 -9.85
C GLU A 549 -27.34 -8.13 -10.01
N GLU A 550 -27.01 -9.29 -9.42
CA GLU A 550 -25.76 -10.00 -9.69
C GLU A 550 -25.65 -10.39 -11.17
N THR A 551 -26.74 -10.90 -11.77
CA THR A 551 -26.77 -11.28 -13.18
C THR A 551 -26.55 -10.06 -14.09
N LEU A 552 -27.17 -8.92 -13.77
CA LEU A 552 -26.98 -7.66 -14.52
C LEU A 552 -25.53 -7.16 -14.35
N PHE A 553 -24.98 -7.21 -13.14
CA PHE A 553 -23.62 -6.78 -12.88
C PHE A 553 -22.60 -7.58 -13.72
N GLU A 554 -22.74 -8.90 -13.78
CA GLU A 554 -21.85 -9.74 -14.58
C GLU A 554 -22.03 -9.48 -16.10
N ALA A 555 -23.24 -9.19 -16.57
CA ALA A 555 -23.46 -8.79 -17.95
C ALA A 555 -22.78 -7.46 -18.30
N LEU A 556 -22.92 -6.45 -17.44
CA LEU A 556 -22.26 -5.15 -17.61
C LEU A 556 -20.72 -5.28 -17.51
N ARG A 557 -20.23 -6.15 -16.62
CA ARG A 557 -18.80 -6.45 -16.47
C ARG A 557 -18.24 -7.15 -17.72
N ALA A 558 -18.98 -8.08 -18.30
CA ALA A 558 -18.60 -8.73 -19.57
C ALA A 558 -18.52 -7.72 -20.72
N LEU A 559 -19.55 -6.86 -20.87
CA LEU A 559 -19.57 -5.79 -21.87
C LEU A 559 -18.41 -4.82 -21.69
N ARG A 560 -18.12 -4.43 -20.45
CA ARG A 560 -16.96 -3.58 -20.12
C ARG A 560 -15.64 -4.19 -20.58
N ARG A 561 -15.44 -5.50 -20.35
CA ARG A 561 -14.23 -6.22 -20.80
C ARG A 561 -14.12 -6.25 -22.33
N GLU A 562 -15.23 -6.44 -23.03
CA GLU A 562 -15.28 -6.40 -24.49
C GLU A 562 -14.84 -5.04 -25.01
N ILE A 563 -15.47 -3.95 -24.54
CA ILE A 563 -15.13 -2.58 -24.93
C ILE A 563 -13.67 -2.25 -24.57
N ALA A 564 -13.22 -2.62 -23.39
CA ALA A 564 -11.85 -2.40 -22.95
C ALA A 564 -10.82 -3.10 -23.85
N SER A 565 -11.15 -4.31 -24.33
CA SER A 565 -10.32 -5.06 -25.28
C SER A 565 -10.28 -4.41 -26.66
N GLU A 566 -11.43 -3.93 -27.17
CA GLU A 566 -11.53 -3.20 -28.45
C GLU A 566 -10.70 -1.92 -28.45
N GLU A 567 -10.85 -1.13 -27.37
CA GLU A 567 -10.15 0.15 -27.18
C GLU A 567 -8.70 0.02 -26.70
N LYS A 568 -8.28 -1.20 -26.34
CA LYS A 568 -6.95 -1.48 -25.75
C LYS A 568 -6.69 -0.66 -24.49
N VAL A 569 -7.67 -0.53 -23.64
CA VAL A 569 -7.60 0.18 -22.35
C VAL A 569 -8.00 -0.74 -21.19
N PRO A 570 -7.51 -0.49 -19.97
CA PRO A 570 -7.97 -1.19 -18.79
C PRO A 570 -9.49 -1.07 -18.56
N PRO A 571 -10.18 -2.14 -18.13
CA PRO A 571 -11.64 -2.12 -17.95
C PRO A 571 -12.15 -1.01 -17.04
N TYR A 572 -11.42 -0.68 -15.97
CA TYR A 572 -11.80 0.39 -15.04
C TYR A 572 -11.74 1.81 -15.65
N ILE A 573 -11.01 1.99 -16.76
CA ILE A 573 -10.98 3.26 -17.51
C ILE A 573 -12.30 3.47 -18.24
N VAL A 574 -12.92 2.40 -18.77
CA VAL A 574 -14.25 2.48 -19.35
C VAL A 574 -15.24 2.89 -18.24
N PHE A 575 -15.48 2.01 -17.28
CA PHE A 575 -16.24 2.30 -16.07
C PHE A 575 -15.70 1.50 -14.88
N SER A 576 -15.72 2.11 -13.67
CA SER A 576 -15.35 1.42 -12.44
C SER A 576 -16.43 0.42 -12.00
N ASP A 577 -16.08 -0.55 -11.15
CA ASP A 577 -17.08 -1.47 -10.57
C ASP A 577 -18.15 -0.69 -9.79
N LYS A 578 -17.77 0.38 -9.08
CA LYS A 578 -18.71 1.29 -8.42
C LYS A 578 -19.70 1.91 -9.40
N THR A 579 -19.25 2.29 -10.60
CA THR A 579 -20.12 2.81 -11.67
C THR A 579 -21.08 1.73 -12.16
N LEU A 580 -20.59 0.49 -12.38
CA LEU A 580 -21.45 -0.63 -12.77
C LEU A 580 -22.45 -0.99 -11.67
N THR A 581 -22.03 -0.98 -10.40
CA THR A 581 -22.94 -1.15 -9.25
C THR A 581 -24.05 -0.10 -9.25
N HIS A 582 -23.70 1.15 -9.50
CA HIS A 582 -24.68 2.23 -9.56
C HIS A 582 -25.61 2.10 -10.76
N MET A 583 -25.14 1.58 -11.92
CA MET A 583 -25.98 1.19 -13.04
C MET A 583 -26.96 0.06 -12.67
N CYS A 584 -26.54 -0.94 -11.88
CA CYS A 584 -27.42 -2.01 -11.42
C CYS A 584 -28.52 -1.50 -10.48
N ILE A 585 -28.22 -0.49 -9.67
CA ILE A 585 -29.19 0.14 -8.74
C ILE A 585 -30.18 1.03 -9.50
N LEU A 586 -29.69 1.94 -10.33
CA LEU A 586 -30.52 2.91 -11.06
C LEU A 586 -31.22 2.31 -12.27
N LYS A 587 -30.63 1.28 -12.91
CA LYS A 587 -31.14 0.61 -14.13
C LYS A 587 -31.48 1.64 -15.22
N PRO A 588 -30.56 2.51 -15.64
CA PRO A 588 -30.80 3.59 -16.55
C PRO A 588 -31.21 3.04 -17.93
N VAL A 589 -32.24 3.62 -18.53
CA VAL A 589 -32.76 3.25 -19.88
C VAL A 589 -32.71 4.42 -20.86
N THR A 590 -32.40 5.63 -20.37
CA THR A 590 -32.25 6.85 -21.16
C THR A 590 -30.90 7.49 -20.95
N GLU A 591 -30.48 8.35 -21.89
CA GLU A 591 -29.24 9.14 -21.75
C GLU A 591 -29.24 9.98 -20.46
N ALA A 592 -30.34 10.66 -20.17
CA ALA A 592 -30.47 11.50 -18.98
C ALA A 592 -30.22 10.69 -17.68
N GLU A 593 -30.84 9.51 -17.57
CA GLU A 593 -30.64 8.62 -16.42
C GLU A 593 -29.22 8.05 -16.36
N MET A 594 -28.58 7.78 -17.51
CA MET A 594 -27.21 7.29 -17.54
C MET A 594 -26.22 8.37 -17.09
N LEU A 595 -26.46 9.63 -17.39
CA LEU A 595 -25.63 10.76 -16.93
C LEU A 595 -25.81 11.04 -15.42
N GLU A 596 -26.84 10.51 -14.76
CA GLU A 596 -26.99 10.51 -13.30
C GLU A 596 -26.17 9.42 -12.61
N VAL A 597 -25.67 8.43 -13.37
CA VAL A 597 -24.83 7.38 -12.82
C VAL A 597 -23.46 7.95 -12.45
N SER A 598 -23.06 7.80 -11.18
CA SER A 598 -21.77 8.28 -10.70
C SER A 598 -20.60 7.66 -11.49
N GLY A 599 -19.72 8.51 -12.03
CA GLY A 599 -18.59 8.11 -12.86
C GLY A 599 -18.88 8.05 -14.36
N VAL A 600 -20.08 8.44 -14.80
CA VAL A 600 -20.44 8.60 -16.20
C VAL A 600 -20.44 10.09 -16.55
N GLY A 601 -19.37 10.57 -17.17
CA GLY A 601 -19.29 11.90 -17.75
C GLY A 601 -19.80 11.94 -19.21
N ALA A 602 -20.14 13.13 -19.72
CA ALA A 602 -20.67 13.31 -21.07
C ALA A 602 -19.77 12.66 -22.15
N TYR A 603 -18.46 12.83 -22.06
CA TYR A 603 -17.51 12.22 -22.99
C TYR A 603 -17.54 10.68 -22.96
N LYS A 604 -17.61 10.08 -21.77
CA LYS A 604 -17.69 8.61 -21.64
C LYS A 604 -19.06 8.10 -22.06
N PHE A 605 -20.10 8.88 -21.86
CA PHE A 605 -21.43 8.54 -22.37
C PHE A 605 -21.45 8.53 -23.91
N GLU A 606 -20.96 9.59 -24.55
CA GLU A 606 -20.86 9.68 -26.02
C GLU A 606 -20.12 8.47 -26.61
N LYS A 607 -19.07 8.01 -25.91
CA LYS A 607 -18.21 6.93 -26.39
C LYS A 607 -18.75 5.53 -26.11
N TYR A 608 -19.33 5.30 -24.95
CA TYR A 608 -19.69 3.96 -24.45
C TYR A 608 -21.15 3.83 -24.00
N GLY A 609 -21.81 4.93 -23.66
CA GLY A 609 -23.06 4.94 -22.91
C GLY A 609 -24.18 4.14 -23.57
N GLU A 610 -24.37 4.25 -24.89
CA GLU A 610 -25.45 3.57 -25.58
C GLU A 610 -25.33 2.03 -25.52
N ARG A 611 -24.09 1.49 -25.59
CA ARG A 611 -23.85 0.04 -25.45
C ARG A 611 -24.28 -0.48 -24.07
N PHE A 612 -24.03 0.31 -23.01
CA PHE A 612 -24.46 -0.02 -21.66
C PHE A 612 -25.95 0.13 -21.45
N LEU A 613 -26.58 1.17 -22.04
CA LEU A 613 -28.04 1.33 -22.05
C LEU A 613 -28.72 0.15 -22.72
N GLU A 614 -28.25 -0.31 -23.89
CA GLU A 614 -28.77 -1.50 -24.56
C GLU A 614 -28.67 -2.75 -23.68
N CYS A 615 -27.54 -2.93 -22.96
CA CYS A 615 -27.35 -4.06 -22.06
C CYS A 615 -28.38 -4.04 -20.92
N VAL A 616 -28.61 -2.87 -20.31
CA VAL A 616 -29.63 -2.71 -19.26
C VAL A 616 -31.04 -2.93 -19.80
N ARG A 617 -31.40 -2.35 -20.96
CA ARG A 617 -32.69 -2.54 -21.59
C ARG A 617 -32.99 -4.01 -21.89
N LYS A 618 -32.06 -4.74 -22.53
CA LYS A 618 -32.15 -6.18 -22.78
C LYS A 618 -32.35 -7.00 -21.51
N PHE A 619 -31.66 -6.62 -20.44
CA PHE A 619 -31.84 -7.29 -19.17
C PHE A 619 -33.19 -7.04 -18.53
N LEU A 620 -33.77 -5.84 -18.68
CA LEU A 620 -35.09 -5.50 -18.15
C LEU A 620 -36.23 -6.15 -18.93
N GLU A 621 -36.00 -6.50 -20.21
CA GLU A 621 -36.95 -7.19 -21.08
C GLU A 621 -36.93 -8.72 -20.89
N SER A 622 -35.88 -9.28 -20.25
CA SER A 622 -35.72 -10.71 -19.97
C SER A 622 -36.24 -11.09 -18.58
#